data_350e079c53a4e34739ea5e3b93455199
#
_entry.id   350e079c53a4e34739ea5e3b93455199
#
_cell.length_a   1.000
_cell.length_b   1.000
_cell.length_c   1.000
_cell.angle_alpha   90.00
_cell.angle_beta   90.00
_cell.angle_gamma   90.00
#
_symmetry.space_group_name_H-M   'P 1'
#
loop_
_entity.id
_entity.type
_entity.pdbx_description
1 polymer ?
#
loop_
_entity_poly.entity_id
_entity_poly.type
_entity_poly.pdbx_seq_one_letter_code
_entity_poly.pdbx_strand_id
1 'polypeptide(L)'
;LEQVDTKILIEELETDGHSPMKFICSDGAVYYVKYRSGKSMDKNEISCLVFEMICTRLLQRLHIPVPDQALVTIDENSYTTGQLITNRKYIKNGVIAWGSKEIVRTDLIKEIEQIQRKKEFNKLSNPEDLIRIAVFDLWVDNADRHSGNYNLLLNMEDGKLKIIAIDHAFTFGGLKGMNIFNTTSTPSTYKKLIESQYFRSAVKHFNTKQRLEIAGQFLSLLAELDIENLIDEVFAQIPIQWGINQMLRKRIIDFLQSEQRIITLQHICKQTLQKNFRRKKS
;
A
#
# COMPACT_ATOMS: atom_id res chain seq x y z
N LEU A 1 -3.34 -11.28 12.92
CA LEU A 1 -2.50 -10.11 13.25
C LEU A 1 -2.02 -10.19 14.69
N GLU A 2 -0.83 -9.67 14.92
CA GLU A 2 -0.33 -9.42 16.25
C GLU A 2 -1.21 -8.36 16.97
N GLN A 3 -1.34 -8.48 18.29
CA GLN A 3 -2.02 -7.46 19.10
C GLN A 3 -1.01 -6.87 20.08
N VAL A 4 -0.88 -5.56 20.06
CA VAL A 4 0.06 -4.82 20.91
C VAL A 4 -0.64 -3.61 21.53
N ASP A 5 -0.13 -3.14 22.68
CA ASP A 5 -0.62 -1.95 23.34
C ASP A 5 0.38 -0.80 23.16
N THR A 6 -0.10 0.43 23.07
CA THR A 6 0.77 1.61 23.06
C THR A 6 1.44 1.81 24.41
N LYS A 7 2.71 2.24 24.42
CA LYS A 7 3.47 2.57 25.63
C LYS A 7 3.93 4.03 25.65
N ILE A 8 4.44 4.54 24.54
CA ILE A 8 4.93 5.91 24.45
C ILE A 8 4.61 6.46 23.06
N LEU A 9 3.89 7.58 23.00
CA LEU A 9 3.75 8.37 21.79
C LEU A 9 5.07 9.11 21.52
N ILE A 10 5.67 8.85 20.35
CA ILE A 10 6.86 9.58 19.90
C ILE A 10 6.43 10.89 19.25
N GLU A 11 5.53 10.82 18.27
CA GLU A 11 5.03 11.97 17.52
C GLU A 11 3.73 11.66 16.78
N GLU A 12 2.97 12.70 16.46
CA GLU A 12 1.89 12.66 15.47
C GLU A 12 2.42 13.25 14.17
N LEU A 13 2.35 12.49 13.06
CA LEU A 13 2.83 12.95 11.76
C LEU A 13 1.75 13.78 11.06
N GLU A 14 2.11 14.99 10.67
CA GLU A 14 1.22 15.83 9.89
C GLU A 14 1.27 15.38 8.41
N THR A 15 0.16 14.81 7.94
CA THR A 15 -0.03 14.40 6.54
C THR A 15 -1.38 14.90 6.03
N ASP A 16 -1.56 14.93 4.71
CA ASP A 16 -2.86 15.27 4.09
C ASP A 16 -3.94 14.18 4.32
N GLY A 17 -3.52 12.97 4.71
CA GLY A 17 -4.36 11.80 4.94
C GLY A 17 -4.67 11.54 6.42
N HIS A 18 -4.43 10.31 6.87
CA HIS A 18 -4.80 9.83 8.21
C HIS A 18 -3.99 10.43 9.38
N SER A 19 -2.97 11.23 9.15
CA SER A 19 -2.07 11.73 10.20
C SER A 19 -1.63 10.60 11.15
N PRO A 20 -0.79 9.67 10.72
CA PRO A 20 -0.40 8.53 11.55
C PRO A 20 0.34 8.99 12.80
N MET A 21 0.13 8.27 13.89
CA MET A 21 0.82 8.46 15.16
C MET A 21 1.94 7.43 15.28
N LYS A 22 3.11 7.85 15.71
CA LYS A 22 4.26 6.97 15.90
C LYS A 22 4.36 6.59 17.38
N PHE A 23 4.15 5.31 17.70
CA PHE A 23 4.19 4.78 19.06
C PHE A 23 5.27 3.71 19.24
N ILE A 24 5.92 3.72 20.41
CA ILE A 24 6.55 2.50 20.94
C ILE A 24 5.44 1.65 21.56
N CYS A 25 5.38 0.35 21.21
CA CYS A 25 4.36 -0.56 21.69
C CYS A 25 4.91 -1.60 22.69
N SER A 26 4.03 -2.45 23.20
CA SER A 26 4.32 -3.41 24.28
C SER A 26 5.36 -4.47 23.91
N ASP A 27 5.53 -4.77 22.62
CA ASP A 27 6.58 -5.65 22.08
C ASP A 27 7.95 -4.96 21.94
N GLY A 28 8.06 -3.69 22.33
CA GLY A 28 9.26 -2.86 22.18
C GLY A 28 9.50 -2.30 20.79
N ALA A 29 8.65 -2.64 19.82
CA ALA A 29 8.77 -2.11 18.46
C ALA A 29 8.04 -0.78 18.29
N VAL A 30 8.40 -0.07 17.22
CA VAL A 30 7.75 1.17 16.82
C VAL A 30 6.71 0.88 15.73
N TYR A 31 5.54 1.51 15.85
CA TYR A 31 4.45 1.38 14.88
C TYR A 31 3.96 2.75 14.43
N TYR A 32 3.66 2.86 13.14
CA TYR A 32 2.86 3.95 12.57
C TYR A 32 1.38 3.57 12.69
N VAL A 33 0.71 4.19 13.65
CA VAL A 33 -0.66 3.84 14.05
C VAL A 33 -1.66 4.77 13.38
N LYS A 34 -2.64 4.21 12.69
CA LYS A 34 -3.71 4.92 12.00
C LYS A 34 -5.07 4.56 12.59
N TYR A 35 -5.90 5.58 12.79
CA TYR A 35 -7.31 5.44 13.18
C TYR A 35 -8.13 6.52 12.45
N ARG A 36 -9.08 7.16 13.12
CA ARG A 36 -9.81 8.31 12.59
C ARG A 36 -9.03 9.58 12.88
N SER A 37 -8.86 10.41 11.87
CA SER A 37 -8.18 11.70 12.02
C SER A 37 -9.14 12.89 12.06
N GLY A 38 -10.36 12.71 11.55
CA GLY A 38 -11.32 13.82 11.40
C GLY A 38 -10.95 14.81 10.29
N LYS A 39 -9.89 14.57 9.55
CA LYS A 39 -9.53 15.35 8.35
C LYS A 39 -10.40 14.92 7.18
N SER A 40 -11.60 15.46 7.03
CA SER A 40 -12.46 15.40 5.82
C SER A 40 -12.61 14.06 5.08
N MET A 41 -12.09 12.96 5.62
CA MET A 41 -12.14 11.66 4.97
C MET A 41 -13.47 10.93 5.21
N ASP A 42 -14.40 11.60 5.88
CA ASP A 42 -15.75 11.14 6.15
C ASP A 42 -15.86 9.82 6.92
N LYS A 43 -17.04 9.25 6.84
CA LYS A 43 -17.42 7.99 7.50
C LYS A 43 -16.60 6.77 7.03
N ASN A 44 -15.81 6.92 5.96
CA ASN A 44 -15.07 5.82 5.33
C ASN A 44 -13.64 5.64 5.85
N GLU A 45 -13.15 6.48 6.78
CA GLU A 45 -11.79 6.36 7.33
C GLU A 45 -11.50 4.95 7.88
N ILE A 46 -12.45 4.33 8.53
CA ILE A 46 -12.30 2.96 9.04
C ILE A 46 -12.18 1.94 7.91
N SER A 47 -12.88 2.13 6.79
CA SER A 47 -12.72 1.26 5.63
C SER A 47 -11.31 1.29 5.06
N CYS A 48 -10.61 2.45 5.17
CA CYS A 48 -9.22 2.56 4.76
C CYS A 48 -8.29 1.65 5.57
N LEU A 49 -8.56 1.48 6.87
CA LEU A 49 -7.79 0.55 7.72
C LEU A 49 -7.99 -0.90 7.25
N VAL A 50 -9.21 -1.25 6.84
CA VAL A 50 -9.50 -2.56 6.25
C VAL A 50 -8.75 -2.73 4.92
N PHE A 51 -8.67 -1.68 4.09
CA PHE A 51 -7.92 -1.72 2.83
C PHE A 51 -6.43 -1.92 3.07
N GLU A 52 -5.86 -1.25 4.08
CA GLU A 52 -4.46 -1.49 4.51
C GLU A 52 -4.25 -2.95 4.90
N MET A 53 -5.13 -3.52 5.74
CA MET A 53 -5.04 -4.91 6.18
C MET A 53 -5.08 -5.88 4.99
N ILE A 54 -6.02 -5.70 4.09
CA ILE A 54 -6.22 -6.55 2.92
C ILE A 54 -5.04 -6.46 1.96
N CYS A 55 -4.66 -5.23 1.56
CA CYS A 55 -3.58 -5.05 0.60
C CYS A 55 -2.24 -5.56 1.15
N THR A 56 -1.96 -5.33 2.43
CA THR A 56 -0.76 -5.90 3.08
C THR A 56 -0.79 -7.42 3.02
N ARG A 57 -1.93 -8.06 3.35
CA ARG A 57 -2.07 -9.51 3.32
C ARG A 57 -1.93 -10.08 1.90
N LEU A 58 -2.54 -9.43 0.90
CA LEU A 58 -2.39 -9.79 -0.51
C LEU A 58 -0.93 -9.72 -0.96
N LEU A 59 -0.23 -8.61 -0.66
CA LEU A 59 1.17 -8.42 -1.02
C LEU A 59 2.09 -9.44 -0.35
N GLN A 60 1.84 -9.79 0.92
CA GLN A 60 2.56 -10.87 1.60
C GLN A 60 2.38 -12.22 0.89
N ARG A 61 1.16 -12.57 0.48
CA ARG A 61 0.89 -13.80 -0.29
C ARG A 61 1.54 -13.80 -1.67
N LEU A 62 1.72 -12.62 -2.24
CA LEU A 62 2.40 -12.40 -3.53
C LEU A 62 3.93 -12.22 -3.39
N HIS A 63 4.46 -12.42 -2.19
CA HIS A 63 5.89 -12.27 -1.87
C HIS A 63 6.46 -10.88 -2.19
N ILE A 64 5.63 -9.84 -2.12
CA ILE A 64 6.07 -8.45 -2.22
C ILE A 64 6.38 -7.93 -0.81
N PRO A 65 7.55 -7.33 -0.59
CA PRO A 65 7.90 -6.78 0.72
C PRO A 65 6.97 -5.65 1.15
N VAL A 66 6.43 -5.78 2.35
CA VAL A 66 5.60 -4.80 3.07
C VAL A 66 5.98 -4.85 4.55
N PRO A 67 5.73 -3.79 5.33
CA PRO A 67 5.88 -3.85 6.78
C PRO A 67 4.93 -4.87 7.41
N ASP A 68 5.33 -5.43 8.54
CA ASP A 68 4.40 -6.19 9.37
C ASP A 68 3.31 -5.27 9.92
N GLN A 69 2.13 -5.83 10.14
CA GLN A 69 0.98 -5.09 10.65
C GLN A 69 0.47 -5.68 11.97
N ALA A 70 -0.11 -4.83 12.80
CA ALA A 70 -0.70 -5.21 14.08
C ALA A 70 -2.01 -4.49 14.34
N LEU A 71 -2.82 -5.04 15.22
CA LEU A 71 -3.89 -4.30 15.90
C LEU A 71 -3.29 -3.66 17.15
N VAL A 72 -3.39 -2.34 17.25
CA VAL A 72 -2.77 -1.56 18.31
C VAL A 72 -3.85 -1.01 19.24
N THR A 73 -3.86 -1.46 20.48
CA THR A 73 -4.75 -0.92 21.52
C THR A 73 -4.14 0.35 22.12
N ILE A 74 -4.90 1.42 22.11
CA ILE A 74 -4.47 2.70 22.66
C ILE A 74 -4.63 2.67 24.20
N ASP A 75 -3.53 2.89 24.91
CA ASP A 75 -3.49 3.13 26.34
C ASP A 75 -3.43 4.67 26.58
N GLU A 76 -4.34 5.22 27.37
CA GLU A 76 -4.37 6.66 27.65
C GLU A 76 -3.13 7.19 28.39
N ASN A 77 -2.38 6.31 29.06
CA ASN A 77 -1.13 6.66 29.72
C ASN A 77 0.06 6.74 28.74
N SER A 78 -0.12 6.31 27.49
CA SER A 78 0.95 6.32 26.48
C SER A 78 1.17 7.68 25.83
N TYR A 79 0.29 8.67 26.06
CA TYR A 79 0.36 10.01 25.47
C TYR A 79 -0.24 11.05 26.38
N THR A 80 0.09 12.33 26.16
CA THR A 80 -0.60 13.47 26.74
C THR A 80 -1.53 14.12 25.73
N THR A 81 -2.66 14.67 26.18
CA THR A 81 -3.64 15.28 25.27
C THR A 81 -3.06 16.41 24.42
N GLY A 82 -2.01 17.09 24.90
CA GLY A 82 -1.32 18.14 24.16
C GLY A 82 -0.43 17.67 23.02
N GLN A 83 -0.07 16.37 23.01
CA GLN A 83 0.73 15.76 21.93
C GLN A 83 -0.10 15.39 20.70
N LEU A 84 -1.43 15.28 20.84
CA LEU A 84 -2.34 14.95 19.75
C LEU A 84 -3.01 16.23 19.24
N ILE A 85 -2.83 16.53 17.97
CA ILE A 85 -3.43 17.70 17.30
C ILE A 85 -4.63 17.24 16.48
N THR A 86 -4.40 16.40 15.50
CA THR A 86 -5.40 15.95 14.53
C THR A 86 -6.26 14.80 15.08
N ASN A 87 -5.62 13.83 15.73
CA ASN A 87 -6.28 12.60 16.19
C ASN A 87 -6.97 12.75 17.56
N ARG A 88 -6.77 13.86 18.25
CA ARG A 88 -7.24 14.11 19.63
C ARG A 88 -8.70 13.73 19.90
N LYS A 89 -9.59 13.97 18.93
CA LYS A 89 -11.03 13.69 19.09
C LYS A 89 -11.35 12.20 19.15
N TYR A 90 -10.58 11.37 18.46
CA TYR A 90 -10.91 9.97 18.21
C TYR A 90 -10.04 8.99 18.99
N ILE A 91 -8.88 9.43 19.44
CA ILE A 91 -7.94 8.60 20.22
C ILE A 91 -8.34 8.65 21.68
N LYS A 92 -8.74 7.50 22.22
CA LYS A 92 -9.16 7.30 23.59
C LYS A 92 -8.67 5.94 24.08
N ASN A 93 -8.65 5.77 25.39
CA ASN A 93 -8.30 4.48 26.02
C ASN A 93 -9.15 3.33 25.46
N GLY A 94 -8.52 2.20 25.16
CA GLY A 94 -9.16 0.99 24.63
C GLY A 94 -9.57 1.04 23.15
N VAL A 95 -9.29 2.14 22.43
CA VAL A 95 -9.47 2.17 20.99
C VAL A 95 -8.48 1.19 20.35
N ILE A 96 -8.99 0.32 19.47
CA ILE A 96 -8.13 -0.53 18.65
C ILE A 96 -7.93 0.14 17.29
N ALA A 97 -6.68 0.44 16.98
CA ALA A 97 -6.23 1.06 15.74
C ALA A 97 -5.47 0.04 14.87
N TRP A 98 -5.21 0.38 13.63
CA TRP A 98 -4.29 -0.38 12.77
C TRP A 98 -2.89 0.20 12.88
N GLY A 99 -1.87 -0.66 12.97
CA GLY A 99 -0.47 -0.28 13.03
C GLY A 99 0.38 -0.96 11.96
N SER A 100 1.27 -0.18 11.36
CA SER A 100 2.33 -0.65 10.48
C SER A 100 3.66 -0.58 11.22
N LYS A 101 4.35 -1.72 11.36
CA LYS A 101 5.63 -1.79 12.09
C LYS A 101 6.71 -1.01 11.35
N GLU A 102 7.46 -0.20 12.08
CA GLU A 102 8.57 0.56 11.50
C GLU A 102 9.66 -0.39 11.00
N ILE A 103 10.12 -0.15 9.78
CA ILE A 103 11.31 -0.79 9.24
C ILE A 103 12.47 0.18 9.40
N VAL A 104 13.45 -0.19 10.20
CA VAL A 104 14.62 0.66 10.45
C VAL A 104 15.53 0.75 9.23
N ARG A 105 16.29 1.83 9.11
CA ARG A 105 17.23 2.10 8.00
C ARG A 105 16.53 2.17 6.65
N THR A 106 15.39 2.83 6.60
CA THR A 106 14.64 3.07 5.38
C THR A 106 14.63 4.54 5.01
N ASP A 107 14.66 4.81 3.71
CA ASP A 107 14.39 6.11 3.13
C ASP A 107 13.13 6.04 2.26
N LEU A 108 12.28 7.06 2.37
CA LEU A 108 11.11 7.20 1.51
C LEU A 108 11.57 7.65 0.11
N ILE A 109 11.14 6.93 -0.92
CA ILE A 109 11.44 7.32 -2.31
C ILE A 109 10.73 8.63 -2.65
N LYS A 110 11.51 9.65 -3.03
CA LYS A 110 11.02 10.97 -3.44
C LYS A 110 11.01 11.13 -4.95
N GLU A 111 10.22 12.07 -5.44
CA GLU A 111 10.06 12.32 -6.88
C GLU A 111 11.39 12.63 -7.60
N ILE A 112 12.33 13.28 -6.91
CA ILE A 112 13.64 13.64 -7.46
C ILE A 112 14.56 12.42 -7.67
N GLU A 113 14.27 11.31 -6.99
CA GLU A 113 15.10 10.11 -7.07
C GLU A 113 14.83 9.35 -8.36
N GLN A 114 15.88 9.05 -9.09
CA GLN A 114 15.79 8.31 -10.34
C GLN A 114 16.97 7.34 -10.46
N ILE A 115 16.66 6.16 -10.96
CA ILE A 115 17.69 5.15 -11.27
C ILE A 115 18.22 5.39 -12.67
N GLN A 116 19.21 6.29 -12.79
CA GLN A 116 19.76 6.69 -14.07
C GLN A 116 20.74 5.68 -14.64
N ARG A 117 21.60 5.11 -13.80
CA ARG A 117 22.70 4.26 -14.19
C ARG A 117 22.44 2.79 -13.87
N LYS A 118 23.00 1.90 -14.68
CA LYS A 118 22.92 0.45 -14.42
C LYS A 118 23.54 0.06 -13.08
N LYS A 119 24.59 0.78 -12.63
CA LYS A 119 25.21 0.56 -11.32
C LYS A 119 24.24 0.81 -10.17
N GLU A 120 23.38 1.83 -10.26
CA GLU A 120 22.33 2.13 -9.26
C GLU A 120 21.26 1.05 -9.28
N PHE A 121 20.80 0.67 -10.47
CA PHE A 121 19.84 -0.43 -10.65
C PHE A 121 20.36 -1.75 -10.05
N ASN A 122 21.63 -2.08 -10.23
CA ASN A 122 22.23 -3.32 -9.71
C ASN A 122 22.37 -3.32 -8.18
N LYS A 123 22.17 -2.18 -7.51
CA LYS A 123 22.10 -2.12 -6.05
C LYS A 123 20.73 -2.59 -5.52
N LEU A 124 19.70 -2.59 -6.35
CA LEU A 124 18.41 -3.12 -5.93
C LEU A 124 18.50 -4.65 -5.77
N SER A 125 17.98 -5.17 -4.67
CA SER A 125 17.89 -6.61 -4.42
C SER A 125 16.66 -7.24 -5.08
N ASN A 126 15.59 -6.44 -5.26
CA ASN A 126 14.31 -6.88 -5.81
C ASN A 126 13.75 -5.92 -6.88
N PRO A 127 14.52 -5.60 -7.93
CA PRO A 127 14.09 -4.60 -8.92
C PRO A 127 12.81 -4.99 -9.69
N GLU A 128 12.51 -6.28 -9.80
CA GLU A 128 11.28 -6.82 -10.42
C GLU A 128 10.02 -6.39 -9.66
N ASP A 129 10.13 -6.21 -8.33
CA ASP A 129 8.99 -5.87 -7.50
C ASP A 129 8.42 -4.49 -7.85
N LEU A 130 9.21 -3.60 -8.46
CA LEU A 130 8.68 -2.34 -8.97
C LEU A 130 7.62 -2.56 -10.07
N ILE A 131 7.82 -3.55 -10.93
CA ILE A 131 6.84 -3.92 -11.97
C ILE A 131 5.63 -4.60 -11.30
N ARG A 132 5.88 -5.53 -10.36
CA ARG A 132 4.82 -6.26 -9.65
C ARG A 132 3.93 -5.32 -8.83
N ILE A 133 4.52 -4.37 -8.10
CA ILE A 133 3.79 -3.33 -7.34
C ILE A 133 2.96 -2.47 -8.29
N ALA A 134 3.51 -2.05 -9.43
CA ALA A 134 2.77 -1.24 -10.38
C ALA A 134 1.57 -1.99 -11.00
N VAL A 135 1.69 -3.31 -11.25
CA VAL A 135 0.57 -4.16 -11.69
C VAL A 135 -0.44 -4.35 -10.55
N PHE A 136 0.02 -4.57 -9.32
CA PHE A 136 -0.81 -4.66 -8.14
C PHE A 136 -1.65 -3.39 -7.94
N ASP A 137 -1.03 -2.20 -8.03
CA ASP A 137 -1.71 -0.92 -7.90
C ASP A 137 -2.82 -0.72 -8.95
N LEU A 138 -2.62 -1.21 -10.16
CA LEU A 138 -3.67 -1.21 -11.18
C LEU A 138 -4.80 -2.18 -10.86
N TRP A 139 -4.47 -3.35 -10.30
CA TRP A 139 -5.45 -4.37 -9.93
C TRP A 139 -6.35 -3.91 -8.79
N VAL A 140 -5.76 -3.39 -7.69
CA VAL A 140 -6.51 -2.88 -6.54
C VAL A 140 -7.00 -1.43 -6.73
N ASP A 141 -6.70 -0.81 -7.87
CA ASP A 141 -6.96 0.59 -8.19
C ASP A 141 -6.47 1.55 -7.10
N ASN A 142 -5.18 1.46 -6.76
CA ASN A 142 -4.55 2.35 -5.81
C ASN A 142 -4.47 3.77 -6.39
N ALA A 143 -5.16 4.72 -5.78
CA ALA A 143 -5.22 6.11 -6.23
C ALA A 143 -4.07 6.97 -5.69
N ASP A 144 -3.39 6.53 -4.64
CA ASP A 144 -2.43 7.34 -3.88
C ASP A 144 -0.97 7.09 -4.28
N ARG A 145 -0.66 6.01 -5.01
CA ARG A 145 0.71 5.75 -5.47
C ARG A 145 0.97 6.37 -6.83
N HIS A 146 1.56 7.57 -6.83
CA HIS A 146 1.81 8.38 -8.02
C HIS A 146 3.13 9.15 -7.94
N SER A 147 3.45 9.98 -8.94
CA SER A 147 4.74 10.70 -9.04
C SER A 147 5.02 11.68 -7.90
N GLY A 148 4.01 12.22 -7.23
CA GLY A 148 4.17 13.07 -6.05
C GLY A 148 4.21 12.31 -4.72
N ASN A 149 3.78 11.04 -4.73
CA ASN A 149 3.68 10.20 -3.54
C ASN A 149 3.88 8.73 -3.93
N TYR A 150 5.12 8.25 -3.87
CA TYR A 150 5.42 6.88 -4.29
C TYR A 150 4.98 5.83 -3.28
N ASN A 151 4.87 6.18 -2.01
CA ASN A 151 4.55 5.23 -0.95
C ASN A 151 5.41 3.96 -1.05
N LEU A 152 6.71 4.16 -1.31
CA LEU A 152 7.74 3.13 -1.41
C LEU A 152 8.91 3.50 -0.51
N LEU A 153 9.42 2.52 0.23
CA LEU A 153 10.64 2.64 1.02
C LEU A 153 11.78 1.93 0.31
N LEU A 154 12.99 2.46 0.47
CA LEU A 154 14.25 1.76 0.20
C LEU A 154 14.86 1.36 1.53
N ASN A 155 14.95 0.08 1.80
CA ASN A 155 15.61 -0.48 2.97
C ASN A 155 17.03 -0.94 2.62
N MET A 156 18.01 -0.51 3.41
CA MET A 156 19.40 -0.97 3.26
C MET A 156 19.58 -2.28 4.01
N GLU A 157 19.72 -3.37 3.27
CA GLU A 157 19.95 -4.72 3.78
C GLU A 157 21.14 -5.36 3.06
N ASP A 158 22.18 -5.77 3.79
CA ASP A 158 23.38 -6.42 3.26
C ASP A 158 24.07 -5.68 2.09
N GLY A 159 24.12 -4.36 2.17
CA GLY A 159 24.72 -3.50 1.14
C GLY A 159 23.90 -3.35 -0.14
N LYS A 160 22.68 -3.85 -0.15
CA LYS A 160 21.70 -3.68 -1.24
C LYS A 160 20.47 -2.91 -0.76
N LEU A 161 19.74 -2.37 -1.71
CA LEU A 161 18.51 -1.63 -1.47
C LEU A 161 17.31 -2.50 -1.83
N LYS A 162 16.43 -2.72 -0.87
CA LYS A 162 15.18 -3.47 -1.03
C LYS A 162 14.01 -2.50 -1.13
N ILE A 163 13.21 -2.64 -2.18
CA ILE A 163 11.98 -1.88 -2.36
C ILE A 163 10.89 -2.50 -1.50
N ILE A 164 10.19 -1.67 -0.72
CA ILE A 164 9.10 -2.07 0.17
C ILE A 164 7.89 -1.18 -0.11
N ALA A 165 6.72 -1.79 -0.31
CA ALA A 165 5.48 -1.05 -0.53
C ALA A 165 4.81 -0.71 0.81
N ILE A 166 4.32 0.54 0.91
CA ILE A 166 3.57 1.03 2.08
C ILE A 166 2.32 1.79 1.63
N ASP A 167 1.42 2.05 2.57
CA ASP A 167 0.24 2.89 2.41
C ASP A 167 -0.69 2.50 1.26
N HIS A 168 -1.71 1.70 1.61
CA HIS A 168 -2.71 1.20 0.68
C HIS A 168 -4.14 1.65 1.08
N ALA A 169 -4.23 2.73 1.85
CA ALA A 169 -5.50 3.26 2.36
C ALA A 169 -6.47 3.68 1.24
N PHE A 170 -5.95 4.14 0.08
CA PHE A 170 -6.74 4.68 -1.03
C PHE A 170 -6.80 3.72 -2.22
N THR A 171 -7.21 2.48 -1.95
CA THR A 171 -7.43 1.44 -2.96
C THR A 171 -8.91 1.27 -3.31
N PHE A 172 -9.24 0.37 -4.23
CA PHE A 172 -10.60 0.02 -4.68
C PHE A 172 -11.39 1.20 -5.28
N GLY A 173 -10.70 2.09 -5.99
CA GLY A 173 -11.30 3.28 -6.62
C GLY A 173 -11.38 4.49 -5.71
N GLY A 174 -10.70 4.45 -4.54
CA GLY A 174 -10.62 5.55 -3.58
C GLY A 174 -11.83 5.64 -2.65
N LEU A 175 -11.98 6.77 -1.96
CA LEU A 175 -13.02 6.98 -0.93
C LEU A 175 -14.24 7.74 -1.43
N LYS A 176 -14.13 8.42 -2.56
CA LYS A 176 -15.17 9.31 -3.09
C LYS A 176 -15.36 9.09 -4.58
N GLY A 177 -16.61 9.18 -5.03
CA GLY A 177 -16.95 9.19 -6.44
C GLY A 177 -17.54 7.89 -6.98
N MET A 178 -17.83 7.89 -8.29
CA MET A 178 -18.51 6.78 -8.97
C MET A 178 -17.64 5.55 -9.20
N ASN A 179 -16.33 5.65 -8.95
CA ASN A 179 -15.39 4.55 -9.22
C ASN A 179 -15.17 3.60 -8.04
N ILE A 180 -15.72 3.93 -6.85
CA ILE A 180 -15.57 3.07 -5.66
C ILE A 180 -16.18 1.69 -5.93
N PHE A 181 -15.34 0.65 -5.89
CA PHE A 181 -15.75 -0.73 -6.20
C PHE A 181 -16.46 -0.90 -7.55
N ASN A 182 -16.07 -0.09 -8.54
CA ASN A 182 -16.66 -0.21 -9.88
C ASN A 182 -16.01 -1.39 -10.62
N THR A 183 -16.71 -2.53 -10.67
CA THR A 183 -16.25 -3.77 -11.30
C THR A 183 -16.12 -3.67 -12.83
N THR A 184 -16.75 -2.67 -13.45
CA THR A 184 -16.69 -2.44 -14.91
C THR A 184 -15.70 -1.34 -15.30
N SER A 185 -15.10 -0.64 -14.33
CA SER A 185 -14.13 0.42 -14.61
C SER A 185 -12.85 -0.14 -15.23
N THR A 186 -12.36 0.56 -16.24
CA THR A 186 -11.04 0.29 -16.81
C THR A 186 -9.96 0.83 -15.87
N PRO A 187 -9.00 -0.01 -15.42
CA PRO A 187 -7.87 0.49 -14.63
C PRO A 187 -7.13 1.60 -15.38
N SER A 188 -6.99 2.76 -14.78
CA SER A 188 -6.29 3.90 -15.38
C SER A 188 -4.82 3.89 -15.00
N THR A 189 -3.94 4.09 -15.99
CA THR A 189 -2.51 4.31 -15.74
C THR A 189 -2.18 5.76 -15.43
N TYR A 190 -3.13 6.67 -15.68
CA TYR A 190 -2.92 8.11 -15.55
C TYR A 190 -2.51 8.50 -14.13
N LYS A 191 -1.38 9.19 -14.04
CA LYS A 191 -0.74 9.61 -12.77
C LYS A 191 -0.40 8.47 -11.81
N LYS A 192 -0.41 7.20 -12.22
CA LYS A 192 -0.02 6.08 -11.35
C LYS A 192 1.47 5.77 -11.45
N LEU A 193 1.97 4.94 -10.52
CA LEU A 193 3.37 4.51 -10.46
C LEU A 193 3.90 4.06 -11.83
N ILE A 194 3.16 3.26 -12.56
CA ILE A 194 3.56 2.69 -13.86
C ILE A 194 3.91 3.75 -14.92
N GLU A 195 3.41 4.97 -14.80
CA GLU A 195 3.73 6.08 -15.70
C GLU A 195 4.72 7.08 -15.10
N SER A 196 5.10 6.91 -13.85
CA SER A 196 6.01 7.82 -13.15
C SER A 196 7.40 7.83 -13.75
N GLN A 197 8.15 8.90 -13.50
CA GLN A 197 9.53 9.02 -13.94
C GLN A 197 10.46 8.06 -13.19
N TYR A 198 10.21 7.83 -11.91
CA TYR A 198 10.95 6.85 -11.13
C TYR A 198 10.82 5.45 -11.74
N PHE A 199 9.59 4.99 -11.95
CA PHE A 199 9.32 3.71 -12.59
C PHE A 199 10.04 3.58 -13.94
N ARG A 200 9.87 4.55 -14.83
CA ARG A 200 10.49 4.54 -16.16
C ARG A 200 12.02 4.50 -16.08
N SER A 201 12.61 5.23 -15.13
CA SER A 201 14.06 5.26 -14.94
C SER A 201 14.63 3.93 -14.48
N ALA A 202 13.88 3.15 -13.72
CA ALA A 202 14.27 1.82 -13.27
C ALA A 202 14.02 0.76 -14.33
N VAL A 203 12.79 0.68 -14.87
CA VAL A 203 12.39 -0.41 -15.78
C VAL A 203 13.04 -0.35 -17.16
N LYS A 204 13.64 0.80 -17.56
CA LYS A 204 14.47 0.87 -18.79
C LYS A 204 15.68 -0.09 -18.76
N HIS A 205 16.09 -0.53 -17.56
CA HIS A 205 17.21 -1.47 -17.40
C HIS A 205 16.83 -2.93 -17.65
N PHE A 206 15.53 -3.24 -17.72
CA PHE A 206 15.01 -4.47 -18.27
C PHE A 206 14.76 -4.33 -19.78
N ASN A 207 14.96 -5.39 -20.55
CA ASN A 207 14.47 -5.42 -21.92
C ASN A 207 12.94 -5.67 -21.96
N THR A 208 12.32 -5.49 -23.11
CA THR A 208 10.86 -5.61 -23.26
C THR A 208 10.37 -7.03 -22.90
N LYS A 209 11.09 -8.08 -23.30
CA LYS A 209 10.74 -9.46 -22.99
C LYS A 209 10.72 -9.69 -21.47
N GLN A 210 11.76 -9.26 -20.76
CA GLN A 210 11.85 -9.37 -19.30
C GLN A 210 10.67 -8.66 -18.60
N ARG A 211 10.36 -7.43 -19.02
CA ARG A 211 9.23 -6.69 -18.42
C ARG A 211 7.89 -7.41 -18.56
N LEU A 212 7.62 -7.94 -19.76
CA LEU A 212 6.40 -8.68 -20.04
C LEU A 212 6.36 -10.03 -19.32
N GLU A 213 7.50 -10.70 -19.19
CA GLU A 213 7.62 -11.95 -18.45
C GLU A 213 7.34 -11.75 -16.95
N ILE A 214 7.95 -10.73 -16.32
CA ILE A 214 7.71 -10.39 -14.92
C ILE A 214 6.22 -10.08 -14.68
N ALA A 215 5.63 -9.24 -15.52
CA ALA A 215 4.21 -8.91 -15.38
C ALA A 215 3.30 -10.11 -15.63
N GLY A 216 3.61 -10.95 -16.62
CA GLY A 216 2.85 -12.16 -16.94
C GLY A 216 2.88 -13.18 -15.81
N GLN A 217 4.05 -13.46 -15.24
CA GLN A 217 4.19 -14.33 -14.07
C GLN A 217 3.40 -13.79 -12.86
N PHE A 218 3.47 -12.48 -12.62
CA PHE A 218 2.72 -11.87 -11.52
C PHE A 218 1.20 -11.93 -11.73
N LEU A 219 0.71 -11.70 -12.95
CA LEU A 219 -0.70 -11.87 -13.30
C LEU A 219 -1.19 -13.31 -13.13
N SER A 220 -0.32 -14.30 -13.41
CA SER A 220 -0.65 -15.71 -13.13
C SER A 220 -0.77 -15.97 -11.62
N LEU A 221 0.14 -15.43 -10.80
CA LEU A 221 0.04 -15.52 -9.34
C LEU A 221 -1.24 -14.87 -8.80
N LEU A 222 -1.66 -13.73 -9.37
CA LEU A 222 -2.93 -13.11 -9.00
C LEU A 222 -4.14 -14.01 -9.29
N ALA A 223 -4.12 -14.74 -10.42
CA ALA A 223 -5.19 -15.64 -10.80
C ALA A 223 -5.26 -16.91 -9.93
N GLU A 224 -4.16 -17.30 -9.30
CA GLU A 224 -4.08 -18.47 -8.41
C GLU A 224 -4.48 -18.17 -6.96
N LEU A 225 -4.68 -16.87 -6.61
CA LEU A 225 -5.05 -16.50 -5.25
C LEU A 225 -6.48 -16.94 -4.93
N ASP A 226 -6.65 -17.62 -3.79
CA ASP A 226 -7.95 -17.81 -3.17
C ASP A 226 -8.36 -16.50 -2.44
N ILE A 227 -8.96 -15.60 -3.23
CA ILE A 227 -9.33 -14.25 -2.78
C ILE A 227 -10.36 -14.33 -1.66
N GLU A 228 -11.35 -15.22 -1.76
CA GLU A 228 -12.41 -15.32 -0.76
C GLU A 228 -11.86 -15.72 0.59
N ASN A 229 -11.07 -16.79 0.63
CA ASN A 229 -10.46 -17.26 1.87
C ASN A 229 -9.52 -16.20 2.48
N LEU A 230 -8.72 -15.53 1.65
CA LEU A 230 -7.80 -14.50 2.12
C LEU A 230 -8.54 -13.29 2.71
N ILE A 231 -9.63 -12.86 2.08
CA ILE A 231 -10.48 -11.77 2.60
C ILE A 231 -11.16 -12.22 3.89
N ASP A 232 -11.62 -13.47 4.00
CA ASP A 232 -12.21 -14.02 5.21
C ASP A 232 -11.23 -14.08 6.37
N GLU A 233 -9.97 -14.49 6.13
CA GLU A 233 -8.90 -14.44 7.13
C GLU A 233 -8.70 -13.02 7.69
N VAL A 234 -8.80 -11.99 6.84
CA VAL A 234 -8.68 -10.59 7.27
C VAL A 234 -9.93 -10.14 8.03
N PHE A 235 -11.12 -10.42 7.49
CA PHE A 235 -12.39 -10.00 8.11
C PHE A 235 -12.60 -10.63 9.49
N ALA A 236 -12.14 -11.86 9.70
CA ALA A 236 -12.15 -12.52 11.03
C ALA A 236 -11.31 -11.80 12.09
N GLN A 237 -10.38 -10.93 11.68
CA GLN A 237 -9.49 -10.19 12.57
C GLN A 237 -9.92 -8.72 12.76
N ILE A 238 -10.93 -8.25 12.02
CA ILE A 238 -11.40 -6.86 12.15
C ILE A 238 -12.06 -6.65 13.51
N PRO A 239 -11.62 -5.65 14.30
CA PRO A 239 -12.24 -5.35 15.58
C PRO A 239 -13.73 -5.00 15.43
N ILE A 240 -14.58 -5.56 16.27
CA ILE A 240 -16.03 -5.30 16.27
C ILE A 240 -16.31 -3.80 16.43
N GLN A 241 -15.50 -3.09 17.22
CA GLN A 241 -15.65 -1.64 17.41
C GLN A 241 -15.47 -0.80 16.14
N TRP A 242 -14.90 -1.36 15.06
CA TRP A 242 -14.80 -0.67 13.77
C TRP A 242 -16.15 -0.58 13.04
N GLY A 243 -17.13 -1.40 13.41
CA GLY A 243 -18.48 -1.36 12.84
C GLY A 243 -18.52 -1.70 11.34
N ILE A 244 -17.59 -2.50 10.85
CA ILE A 244 -17.53 -2.93 9.44
C ILE A 244 -18.60 -3.98 9.18
N ASN A 245 -19.35 -3.81 8.10
CA ASN A 245 -20.40 -4.75 7.71
C ASN A 245 -19.95 -5.70 6.59
N GLN A 246 -20.66 -6.81 6.44
CA GLN A 246 -20.39 -7.85 5.43
C GLN A 246 -20.56 -7.37 3.98
N MET A 247 -21.27 -6.27 3.75
CA MET A 247 -21.39 -5.67 2.42
C MET A 247 -20.03 -5.19 1.90
N LEU A 248 -19.16 -4.65 2.78
CA LEU A 248 -17.82 -4.24 2.39
C LEU A 248 -17.00 -5.44 1.90
N ARG A 249 -17.07 -6.58 2.63
CA ARG A 249 -16.44 -7.84 2.23
C ARG A 249 -16.84 -8.24 0.81
N LYS A 250 -18.14 -8.33 0.58
CA LYS A 250 -18.67 -8.72 -0.74
C LYS A 250 -18.18 -7.80 -1.84
N ARG A 251 -18.23 -6.48 -1.65
CA ARG A 251 -17.80 -5.50 -2.64
C ARG A 251 -16.31 -5.62 -2.99
N ILE A 252 -15.47 -5.92 -2.01
CA ILE A 252 -14.02 -6.12 -2.22
C ILE A 252 -13.78 -7.39 -3.05
N ILE A 253 -14.46 -8.50 -2.72
CA ILE A 253 -14.34 -9.75 -3.45
C ILE A 253 -14.82 -9.56 -4.90
N ASP A 254 -16.03 -9.02 -5.11
CA ASP A 254 -16.59 -8.78 -6.43
C ASP A 254 -15.65 -7.88 -7.29
N PHE A 255 -14.98 -6.91 -6.66
CA PHE A 255 -14.06 -6.02 -7.34
C PHE A 255 -12.76 -6.72 -7.77
N LEU A 256 -12.15 -7.49 -6.86
CA LEU A 256 -10.89 -8.19 -7.12
C LEU A 256 -11.04 -9.35 -8.10
N GLN A 257 -12.18 -10.03 -8.08
CA GLN A 257 -12.48 -11.18 -8.95
C GLN A 257 -13.16 -10.78 -10.27
N SER A 258 -13.41 -9.50 -10.53
CA SER A 258 -14.07 -9.06 -11.75
C SER A 258 -13.27 -9.48 -13.00
N GLU A 259 -13.83 -10.42 -13.76
CA GLU A 259 -13.22 -10.92 -15.01
C GLU A 259 -12.94 -9.79 -16.00
N GLN A 260 -13.89 -8.88 -16.19
CA GLN A 260 -13.74 -7.72 -17.05
C GLN A 260 -12.52 -6.86 -16.67
N ARG A 261 -12.31 -6.63 -15.38
CA ARG A 261 -11.16 -5.86 -14.88
C ARG A 261 -9.85 -6.61 -15.11
N ILE A 262 -9.83 -7.92 -14.87
CA ILE A 262 -8.63 -8.76 -15.05
C ILE A 262 -8.20 -8.76 -16.52
N ILE A 263 -9.12 -8.97 -17.46
CA ILE A 263 -8.84 -8.94 -18.91
C ILE A 263 -8.28 -7.56 -19.32
N THR A 264 -8.94 -6.51 -18.83
CA THR A 264 -8.52 -5.12 -19.13
C THR A 264 -7.13 -4.83 -18.54
N LEU A 265 -6.86 -5.27 -17.32
CA LEU A 265 -5.57 -5.15 -16.65
C LEU A 265 -4.45 -5.81 -17.47
N GLN A 266 -4.65 -7.05 -17.93
CA GLN A 266 -3.69 -7.76 -18.77
C GLN A 266 -3.34 -6.97 -20.03
N HIS A 267 -4.37 -6.43 -20.71
CA HIS A 267 -4.19 -5.62 -21.92
C HIS A 267 -3.39 -4.34 -21.65
N ILE A 268 -3.75 -3.59 -20.60
CA ILE A 268 -3.09 -2.34 -20.19
C ILE A 268 -1.63 -2.61 -19.82
N CYS A 269 -1.35 -3.63 -19.02
CA CYS A 269 0.01 -4.02 -18.65
C CYS A 269 0.85 -4.32 -19.89
N LYS A 270 0.33 -5.12 -20.82
CA LYS A 270 1.01 -5.45 -22.09
C LYS A 270 1.32 -4.19 -22.88
N GLN A 271 0.32 -3.35 -23.14
CA GLN A 271 0.51 -2.11 -23.90
C GLN A 271 1.51 -1.16 -23.26
N THR A 272 1.46 -1.01 -21.93
CA THR A 272 2.33 -0.06 -21.24
C THR A 272 3.76 -0.56 -21.17
N LEU A 273 3.98 -1.84 -20.84
CA LEU A 273 5.32 -2.41 -20.66
C LEU A 273 6.04 -2.71 -21.99
N GLN A 274 5.33 -2.72 -23.11
CA GLN A 274 5.93 -2.79 -24.45
C GLN A 274 6.56 -1.48 -24.89
N LYS A 275 6.19 -0.34 -24.29
CA LYS A 275 6.74 0.97 -24.64
C LYS A 275 8.27 1.00 -24.50
N ASN A 276 8.93 1.77 -25.38
CA ASN A 276 10.36 1.99 -25.25
C ASN A 276 10.63 3.05 -24.17
N PHE A 277 11.18 2.64 -23.02
CA PHE A 277 11.55 3.52 -21.93
C PHE A 277 12.94 4.15 -22.07
N ARG A 278 13.72 3.78 -23.09
CA ARG A 278 14.99 4.46 -23.38
C ARG A 278 14.69 5.82 -23.97
N ARG A 279 15.31 6.88 -23.44
CA ARG A 279 15.23 8.22 -24.09
C ARG A 279 15.68 8.06 -25.54
N LYS A 280 14.87 8.51 -26.52
CA LYS A 280 15.41 8.80 -27.83
C LYS A 280 16.56 9.82 -27.61
N LYS A 281 17.79 9.49 -28.05
CA LYS A 281 18.85 10.47 -28.17
C LYS A 281 18.30 11.55 -29.11
N SER A 282 17.98 12.75 -28.58
CA SER A 282 17.74 13.95 -29.35
C SER A 282 19.06 14.42 -29.94
#